data_1d16564f7a4de00414fe4ee60f7dec81
#
_entry.id   1d16564f7a4de00414fe4ee60f7dec81
#
_cell.length_a   1.000
_cell.length_b   1.000
_cell.length_c   1.000
_cell.angle_alpha   90.00
_cell.angle_beta   90.00
_cell.angle_gamma   90.00
#
_symmetry.space_group_name_H-M   'P 1'
#
loop_
_entity.id
_entity.type
_entity.pdbx_description
1 polymer ?
#
loop_
_entity_poly.entity_id
_entity_poly.type
_entity_poly.pdbx_seq_one_letter_code
_entity_poly.pdbx_strand_id
1 'polypeptide(L)'
;ENGAYKRINGELYGAYNVVQSDTFESISLCPVYLTQGKHRVTLQTVVNTVSIDKITVKNTERASDKRYSDAGTWISGKDVNTERIALMDYLKSIYGKKTLTAQNVTPNTNTEIDAIARNTGRFPAIRASDLRYYTASGSKLVKSNIDIQLAQEWARNGGIVSYTWYWYAPIGKTTFYLGESGFDVNSVMSDYEDLAVMNEESLALLLKDETISEECYAVLSDMDAVAKQLTVLKDSGVTVLFTPLPTDSAGRYWWEKDNKTYKWLWQTMHRRFDELYGLSNLLWVYTADIDPQMFPGDDYVDIIGCDVDDNTDTAHLAAMYATDALSLNKRM
;
A
#
# COMPACT_ATOMS: atom_id res chain seq x y z
N GLU A 1 -1.05 -13.82 29.27
CA GLU A 1 -0.24 -13.78 28.04
C GLU A 1 1.05 -13.02 28.32
N ASN A 2 2.19 -13.67 28.12
CA ASN A 2 3.50 -13.08 28.33
C ASN A 2 3.94 -12.45 27.00
N GLY A 3 4.04 -11.14 26.93
CA GLY A 3 4.46 -10.42 25.74
C GLY A 3 5.92 -9.98 25.82
N ALA A 4 6.63 -10.05 24.73
CA ALA A 4 7.96 -9.49 24.58
C ALA A 4 8.05 -8.61 23.33
N TYR A 5 8.73 -7.49 23.44
CA TYR A 5 9.02 -6.62 22.33
C TYR A 5 10.49 -6.74 21.90
N LYS A 6 10.72 -6.78 20.61
CA LYS A 6 12.05 -6.62 20.02
C LYS A 6 12.23 -5.15 19.60
N ARG A 7 13.32 -4.54 20.05
CA ARG A 7 13.73 -3.21 19.61
C ARG A 7 15.13 -3.28 19.02
N ILE A 8 15.35 -2.54 17.95
CA ILE A 8 16.68 -2.37 17.35
C ILE A 8 16.98 -0.88 17.31
N ASN A 9 18.11 -0.48 17.90
CA ASN A 9 18.49 0.92 18.05
C ASN A 9 17.41 1.83 18.68
N GLY A 10 16.55 1.23 19.54
CA GLY A 10 15.44 1.91 20.21
C GLY A 10 14.10 1.85 19.49
N GLU A 11 14.07 1.49 18.23
CA GLU A 11 12.83 1.34 17.44
C GLU A 11 12.18 -0.02 17.66
N LEU A 12 10.84 -0.07 17.65
CA LEU A 12 10.07 -1.29 17.85
C LEU A 12 10.03 -2.10 16.55
N TYR A 13 10.48 -3.35 16.60
CA TYR A 13 10.52 -4.27 15.46
C TYR A 13 9.65 -5.52 15.62
N GLY A 14 8.80 -5.58 16.60
CA GLY A 14 7.85 -6.67 16.75
C GLY A 14 7.47 -6.92 18.19
N ALA A 15 6.29 -7.49 18.36
CA ALA A 15 5.78 -8.01 19.62
C ALA A 15 5.64 -9.53 19.50
N TYR A 16 6.03 -10.25 20.52
CA TYR A 16 6.01 -11.71 20.55
C TYR A 16 5.31 -12.18 21.80
N ASN A 17 4.39 -13.12 21.65
CA ASN A 17 3.82 -13.82 22.80
C ASN A 17 4.74 -14.98 23.15
N VAL A 18 5.16 -15.04 24.40
CA VAL A 18 5.94 -16.16 24.94
C VAL A 18 4.96 -17.04 25.72
N VAL A 19 4.80 -18.27 25.28
CA VAL A 19 3.96 -19.24 25.97
C VAL A 19 4.67 -19.70 27.22
N GLN A 20 3.94 -19.85 28.34
CA GLN A 20 4.50 -20.45 29.55
C GLN A 20 4.84 -21.92 29.27
N SER A 21 6.09 -22.28 29.48
CA SER A 21 6.61 -23.63 29.29
C SER A 21 7.62 -23.95 30.36
N ASP A 22 7.67 -25.21 30.79
CA ASP A 22 8.66 -25.73 31.73
C ASP A 22 9.99 -26.07 31.03
N THR A 23 10.06 -25.92 29.71
CA THR A 23 11.24 -26.15 28.88
C THR A 23 11.56 -24.94 28.02
N PHE A 24 12.83 -24.75 27.68
CA PHE A 24 13.22 -23.71 26.75
C PHE A 24 12.76 -24.03 25.34
N GLU A 25 12.02 -23.12 24.76
CA GLU A 25 11.54 -23.21 23.39
C GLU A 25 12.27 -22.20 22.49
N SER A 26 12.51 -22.60 21.25
CA SER A 26 13.10 -21.72 20.25
C SER A 26 12.02 -20.85 19.60
N ILE A 27 12.18 -19.53 19.76
CA ILE A 27 11.33 -18.56 19.09
C ILE A 27 12.14 -17.89 17.98
N SER A 28 11.66 -17.97 16.75
CA SER A 28 12.27 -17.26 15.64
C SER A 28 11.75 -15.82 15.59
N LEU A 29 12.64 -14.87 15.72
CA LEU A 29 12.33 -13.45 15.54
C LEU A 29 12.48 -13.10 14.07
N CYS A 30 11.60 -12.22 13.54
CA CYS A 30 11.68 -11.79 12.14
C CYS A 30 13.09 -11.34 11.75
N PRO A 31 13.54 -11.68 10.53
CA PRO A 31 14.80 -11.13 10.02
C PRO A 31 14.72 -9.62 9.94
N VAL A 32 15.85 -8.98 10.17
CA VAL A 32 16.00 -7.53 10.07
C VAL A 32 17.21 -7.21 9.22
N TYR A 33 17.11 -6.18 8.39
CA TYR A 33 18.25 -5.65 7.68
C TYR A 33 19.05 -4.75 8.63
N LEU A 34 20.32 -5.09 8.82
CA LEU A 34 21.25 -4.27 9.58
C LEU A 34 22.37 -3.83 8.65
N THR A 35 22.64 -2.53 8.60
CA THR A 35 23.83 -2.00 7.91
C THR A 35 25.09 -2.48 8.61
N GLN A 36 26.24 -2.38 7.95
CA GLN A 36 27.51 -2.66 8.62
C GLN A 36 27.71 -1.70 9.79
N GLY A 37 27.98 -2.22 10.99
CA GLY A 37 28.17 -1.41 12.18
C GLY A 37 27.77 -2.09 13.48
N LYS A 38 27.71 -1.31 14.55
CA LYS A 38 27.26 -1.77 15.87
C LYS A 38 25.77 -1.49 16.02
N HIS A 39 25.00 -2.50 16.36
CA HIS A 39 23.57 -2.40 16.60
C HIS A 39 23.23 -2.87 18.00
N ARG A 40 22.24 -2.21 18.62
CA ARG A 40 21.70 -2.63 19.90
C ARG A 40 20.38 -3.34 19.68
N VAL A 41 20.32 -4.61 20.03
CA VAL A 41 19.06 -5.39 20.05
C VAL A 41 18.59 -5.42 21.50
N THR A 42 17.35 -4.98 21.73
CA THR A 42 16.72 -5.00 23.05
C THR A 42 15.50 -5.92 23.01
N LEU A 43 15.47 -6.89 23.91
CA LEU A 43 14.29 -7.69 24.18
C LEU A 43 13.67 -7.13 25.45
N GLN A 44 12.43 -6.66 25.37
CA GLN A 44 11.73 -6.04 26.49
C GLN A 44 10.48 -6.87 26.79
N THR A 45 10.38 -7.36 28.02
CA THR A 45 9.16 -7.99 28.52
C THR A 45 8.15 -6.92 28.93
N VAL A 46 6.87 -7.16 28.66
CA VAL A 46 5.76 -6.24 29.01
C VAL A 46 5.09 -6.67 30.29
N VAL A 47 4.93 -7.98 30.47
CA VAL A 47 4.29 -8.59 31.63
C VAL A 47 5.09 -9.84 31.98
N ASN A 48 5.34 -10.04 33.27
CA ASN A 48 6.06 -11.19 33.80
C ASN A 48 7.55 -11.28 33.40
N THR A 49 8.20 -12.33 33.83
CA THR A 49 9.63 -12.59 33.63
C THR A 49 9.80 -13.62 32.52
N VAL A 50 10.74 -13.38 31.60
CA VAL A 50 11.15 -14.33 30.57
C VAL A 50 12.59 -14.72 30.80
N SER A 51 12.87 -16.02 30.86
CA SER A 51 14.22 -16.57 30.92
C SER A 51 14.73 -16.81 29.52
N ILE A 52 15.93 -16.36 29.20
CA ILE A 52 16.59 -16.54 27.91
C ILE A 52 17.82 -17.42 28.12
N ASP A 53 17.82 -18.60 27.47
CA ASP A 53 18.99 -19.49 27.48
C ASP A 53 20.07 -18.98 26.52
N LYS A 54 19.68 -18.71 25.28
CA LYS A 54 20.62 -18.20 24.25
C LYS A 54 19.93 -17.37 23.20
N ILE A 55 20.69 -16.48 22.57
CA ILE A 55 20.30 -15.75 21.37
C ILE A 55 21.19 -16.22 20.24
N THR A 56 20.58 -16.67 19.13
CA THR A 56 21.31 -17.06 17.94
C THR A 56 20.99 -16.06 16.83
N VAL A 57 22.04 -15.46 16.27
CA VAL A 57 21.94 -14.59 15.10
C VAL A 57 22.48 -15.37 13.89
N LYS A 58 21.71 -15.47 12.85
CA LYS A 58 22.11 -16.10 11.59
C LYS A 58 21.94 -15.13 10.45
N ASN A 59 22.87 -15.13 9.51
CA ASN A 59 22.63 -14.48 8.23
C ASN A 59 21.51 -15.25 7.53
N THR A 60 20.47 -14.54 7.15
CA THR A 60 19.49 -15.05 6.19
C THR A 60 20.01 -14.71 4.80
N GLU A 61 19.94 -15.65 3.88
CA GLU A 61 20.16 -15.32 2.48
C GLU A 61 19.15 -14.27 2.08
N ARG A 62 19.64 -13.09 1.67
CA ARG A 62 18.82 -12.12 0.99
C ARG A 62 18.20 -12.82 -0.19
N ALA A 63 16.89 -12.77 -0.33
CA ALA A 63 16.26 -13.26 -1.54
C ALA A 63 16.98 -12.57 -2.70
N SER A 64 17.62 -13.36 -3.54
CA SER A 64 18.60 -12.88 -4.51
C SER A 64 17.99 -11.86 -5.46
N ASP A 65 18.79 -10.86 -5.86
CA ASP A 65 18.46 -9.85 -6.88
C ASP A 65 18.09 -10.46 -8.26
N LYS A 66 18.16 -11.79 -8.39
CA LYS A 66 17.78 -12.57 -9.58
C LYS A 66 16.26 -12.84 -9.71
N ARG A 67 15.41 -12.26 -8.88
CA ARG A 67 13.97 -12.49 -8.93
C ARG A 67 13.30 -11.98 -10.17
N TYR A 68 13.92 -11.05 -10.84
CA TYR A 68 13.32 -10.27 -11.88
C TYR A 68 14.26 -10.24 -13.08
N SER A 69 13.99 -11.00 -14.11
CA SER A 69 14.75 -10.94 -15.36
C SER A 69 13.81 -10.80 -16.56
N ASP A 70 14.16 -9.86 -17.39
CA ASP A 70 13.73 -9.59 -18.76
C ASP A 70 12.32 -9.00 -19.00
N ALA A 71 12.37 -7.94 -19.75
CA ALA A 71 11.36 -6.95 -20.06
C ALA A 71 10.51 -7.31 -21.30
N GLY A 72 9.45 -6.62 -21.48
CA GLY A 72 8.55 -6.67 -22.64
C GLY A 72 7.11 -6.46 -22.26
N THR A 73 6.88 -5.64 -21.23
CA THR A 73 5.55 -5.46 -20.65
C THR A 73 5.11 -4.01 -20.78
N TRP A 74 3.89 -3.81 -21.23
CA TRP A 74 3.26 -2.52 -21.12
C TRP A 74 2.97 -2.20 -19.65
N ILE A 75 3.35 -1.02 -19.22
CA ILE A 75 3.15 -0.48 -17.88
C ILE A 75 2.72 0.98 -18.04
N SER A 76 1.79 1.45 -17.23
CA SER A 76 1.26 2.82 -17.26
C SER A 76 2.33 3.86 -16.91
N GLY A 77 2.12 5.12 -17.31
CA GLY A 77 3.00 6.24 -16.99
C GLY A 77 4.13 6.50 -17.99
N LYS A 78 4.79 7.65 -17.83
CA LYS A 78 5.82 8.13 -18.78
C LYS A 78 7.19 7.53 -18.51
N ASP A 79 7.56 7.43 -17.24
CA ASP A 79 8.84 6.94 -16.78
C ASP A 79 8.66 5.63 -16.02
N VAL A 80 9.22 4.56 -16.57
CA VAL A 80 9.14 3.22 -15.96
C VAL A 80 10.54 2.79 -15.53
N ASN A 81 10.74 2.56 -14.23
CA ASN A 81 12.01 2.07 -13.73
C ASN A 81 12.17 0.56 -13.91
N THR A 82 13.42 0.09 -13.82
CA THR A 82 13.79 -1.31 -14.01
C THR A 82 13.12 -2.23 -12.99
N GLU A 83 13.02 -1.78 -11.75
CA GLU A 83 12.45 -2.56 -10.63
C GLU A 83 10.94 -2.78 -10.84
N ARG A 84 10.24 -1.80 -11.38
CA ARG A 84 8.81 -1.90 -11.70
C ARG A 84 8.56 -2.91 -12.82
N ILE A 85 9.35 -2.85 -13.90
CA ILE A 85 9.31 -3.84 -14.98
C ILE A 85 9.58 -5.24 -14.42
N ALA A 86 10.62 -5.36 -13.62
CA ALA A 86 11.05 -6.63 -13.04
C ALA A 86 9.98 -7.25 -12.14
N LEU A 87 9.28 -6.45 -11.32
CA LEU A 87 8.17 -6.96 -10.51
C LEU A 87 7.02 -7.45 -11.39
N MET A 88 6.64 -6.69 -12.42
CA MET A 88 5.57 -7.09 -13.34
C MET A 88 5.94 -8.40 -14.06
N ASP A 89 7.15 -8.54 -14.56
CA ASP A 89 7.59 -9.75 -15.24
C ASP A 89 7.63 -10.96 -14.29
N TYR A 90 8.03 -10.74 -13.04
CA TYR A 90 7.93 -11.79 -12.03
C TYR A 90 6.49 -12.23 -11.83
N LEU A 91 5.55 -11.30 -11.63
CA LEU A 91 4.13 -11.61 -11.45
C LEU A 91 3.59 -12.39 -12.65
N LYS A 92 3.91 -11.98 -13.86
CA LYS A 92 3.55 -12.70 -15.10
C LYS A 92 4.15 -14.10 -15.16
N SER A 93 5.40 -14.26 -14.76
CA SER A 93 6.11 -15.56 -14.82
C SER A 93 5.48 -16.63 -13.95
N ILE A 94 4.83 -16.22 -12.85
CA ILE A 94 4.17 -17.12 -11.89
C ILE A 94 2.66 -17.23 -12.11
N TYR A 95 2.09 -16.35 -12.95
CA TYR A 95 0.65 -16.29 -13.21
C TYR A 95 0.11 -17.66 -13.66
N GLY A 96 -0.99 -18.09 -13.05
CA GLY A 96 -1.60 -19.40 -13.27
C GLY A 96 -0.77 -20.62 -12.80
N LYS A 97 0.41 -20.40 -12.18
CA LYS A 97 1.31 -21.46 -11.69
C LYS A 97 1.49 -21.44 -10.18
N LYS A 98 1.44 -20.28 -9.57
CA LYS A 98 1.67 -20.07 -8.13
C LYS A 98 0.79 -18.96 -7.60
N THR A 99 0.46 -19.06 -6.32
CA THR A 99 -0.20 -17.99 -5.57
C THR A 99 0.80 -17.38 -4.60
N LEU A 100 0.90 -16.05 -4.57
CA LEU A 100 1.64 -15.33 -3.56
C LEU A 100 0.74 -15.11 -2.35
N THR A 101 1.26 -15.41 -1.17
CA THR A 101 0.55 -15.06 0.06
C THR A 101 0.80 -13.60 0.41
N ALA A 102 -0.24 -12.90 0.79
CA ALA A 102 -0.19 -11.53 1.30
C ALA A 102 -0.71 -11.48 2.74
N GLN A 103 -0.24 -10.50 3.50
CA GLN A 103 -0.80 -10.17 4.80
C GLN A 103 -1.08 -8.68 4.90
N ASN A 104 -2.35 -8.34 5.12
CA ASN A 104 -2.72 -7.00 5.55
C ASN A 104 -2.26 -6.81 6.99
N VAL A 105 -1.49 -5.75 7.22
CA VAL A 105 -1.02 -5.39 8.55
C VAL A 105 -1.80 -4.18 9.08
N THR A 106 -1.96 -4.14 10.38
CA THR A 106 -2.34 -2.90 11.03
C THR A 106 -1.25 -1.86 10.77
N PRO A 107 -1.56 -0.68 10.21
CA PRO A 107 -0.56 0.33 9.91
C PRO A 107 0.35 0.64 11.10
N ASN A 108 1.63 0.86 10.83
CA ASN A 108 2.69 1.04 11.83
C ASN A 108 3.11 -0.21 12.61
N THR A 109 2.68 -1.40 12.22
CA THR A 109 3.10 -2.66 12.85
C THR A 109 3.39 -3.75 11.82
N ASN A 110 4.02 -4.84 12.27
CA ASN A 110 4.14 -6.11 11.55
C ASN A 110 3.62 -7.27 12.42
N THR A 111 2.75 -6.98 13.38
CA THR A 111 2.29 -7.95 14.39
C THR A 111 1.66 -9.19 13.75
N GLU A 112 0.89 -9.02 12.70
CA GLU A 112 0.21 -10.10 11.98
C GLU A 112 1.23 -10.98 11.24
N ILE A 113 2.20 -10.37 10.58
CA ILE A 113 3.30 -11.08 9.90
C ILE A 113 4.15 -11.85 10.92
N ASP A 114 4.46 -11.22 12.04
CA ASP A 114 5.21 -11.85 13.12
C ASP A 114 4.46 -13.05 13.70
N ALA A 115 3.14 -12.98 13.79
CA ALA A 115 2.31 -14.10 14.23
C ALA A 115 2.33 -15.26 13.22
N ILE A 116 2.25 -14.97 11.93
CA ILE A 116 2.36 -15.97 10.87
C ILE A 116 3.74 -16.65 10.93
N ALA A 117 4.80 -15.86 10.99
CA ALA A 117 6.16 -16.38 11.02
C ALA A 117 6.42 -17.28 12.23
N ARG A 118 5.90 -16.92 13.41
CA ARG A 118 6.00 -17.75 14.63
C ARG A 118 5.29 -19.09 14.51
N ASN A 119 4.08 -19.07 13.91
CA ASN A 119 3.24 -20.26 13.87
C ASN A 119 3.62 -21.20 12.72
N THR A 120 4.21 -20.69 11.65
CA THR A 120 4.45 -21.46 10.41
C THR A 120 5.93 -21.60 10.05
N GLY A 121 6.81 -20.79 10.64
CA GLY A 121 8.20 -20.66 10.24
C GLY A 121 8.40 -20.00 8.88
N ARG A 122 7.35 -19.39 8.31
CA ARG A 122 7.36 -18.78 6.96
C ARG A 122 6.81 -17.35 6.99
N PHE A 123 7.21 -16.56 6.02
CA PHE A 123 6.72 -15.21 5.81
C PHE A 123 5.79 -15.14 4.60
N PRO A 124 4.79 -14.26 4.60
CA PRO A 124 4.06 -13.94 3.39
C PRO A 124 5.00 -13.32 2.35
N ALA A 125 4.66 -13.42 1.07
CA ALA A 125 5.45 -12.78 0.01
C ALA A 125 5.18 -11.26 -0.04
N ILE A 126 3.99 -10.84 0.31
CA ILE A 126 3.52 -9.45 0.18
C ILE A 126 3.14 -8.92 1.57
N ARG A 127 3.71 -7.77 1.92
CA ARG A 127 3.23 -6.93 3.01
C ARG A 127 2.25 -5.91 2.44
N ALA A 128 0.99 -6.00 2.84
CA ALA A 128 -0.04 -5.05 2.45
C ALA A 128 -0.38 -4.14 3.62
N SER A 129 -0.45 -2.83 3.38
CA SER A 129 -0.79 -1.82 4.38
C SER A 129 -1.62 -0.70 3.76
N ASP A 130 -1.86 0.37 4.51
CA ASP A 130 -2.78 1.43 4.12
C ASP A 130 -2.17 2.81 4.35
N LEU A 131 -2.37 3.71 3.38
CA LEU A 131 -1.85 5.07 3.41
C LEU A 131 -2.79 6.08 4.10
N ARG A 132 -3.91 5.63 4.67
CA ARG A 132 -4.95 6.50 5.27
C ARG A 132 -4.45 7.50 6.30
N TYR A 133 -3.35 7.21 6.96
CA TYR A 133 -2.82 8.07 8.03
C TYR A 133 -1.79 9.10 7.56
N TYR A 134 -1.59 9.25 6.26
CA TYR A 134 -0.65 10.24 5.72
C TYR A 134 -1.32 11.53 5.24
N THR A 135 -2.64 11.56 5.15
CA THR A 135 -3.42 12.76 4.81
C THR A 135 -3.65 13.68 6.02
N ALA A 136 -4.07 14.91 5.76
CA ALA A 136 -4.34 15.88 6.80
C ALA A 136 -5.39 15.40 7.82
N SER A 137 -6.44 14.73 7.35
CA SER A 137 -7.48 14.13 8.21
C SER A 137 -6.97 12.91 8.97
N GLY A 138 -6.31 11.98 8.27
CA GLY A 138 -5.86 10.70 8.84
C GLY A 138 -4.70 10.84 9.83
N SER A 139 -3.78 11.77 9.62
CA SER A 139 -2.62 11.97 10.49
C SER A 139 -3.00 12.37 11.92
N LYS A 140 -4.16 12.94 12.12
CA LYS A 140 -4.70 13.30 13.45
C LYS A 140 -5.05 12.08 14.32
N LEU A 141 -5.20 10.91 13.70
CA LEU A 141 -5.60 9.67 14.39
C LEU A 141 -4.41 8.88 14.95
N VAL A 142 -3.19 9.22 14.57
CA VAL A 142 -1.97 8.50 15.00
C VAL A 142 -0.96 9.48 15.60
N LYS A 143 -0.20 9.01 16.60
CA LYS A 143 0.85 9.83 17.23
C LYS A 143 2.14 9.84 16.43
N SER A 144 2.40 8.80 15.69
CA SER A 144 3.56 8.64 14.80
C SER A 144 3.22 7.68 13.68
N ASN A 145 3.86 7.85 12.55
CA ASN A 145 3.69 6.96 11.41
C ASN A 145 5.05 6.46 10.94
N ILE A 146 5.28 5.16 11.09
CA ILE A 146 6.52 4.46 10.70
C ILE A 146 6.28 3.42 9.61
N ASP A 147 5.10 3.42 9.01
CA ASP A 147 4.71 2.35 8.09
C ASP A 147 5.59 2.31 6.83
N ILE A 148 6.02 3.47 6.34
CA ILE A 148 6.95 3.57 5.20
C ILE A 148 8.31 2.94 5.54
N GLN A 149 8.84 3.14 6.75
CA GLN A 149 10.09 2.51 7.19
C GLN A 149 9.95 0.98 7.27
N LEU A 150 8.81 0.50 7.76
CA LEU A 150 8.53 -0.94 7.80
C LEU A 150 8.41 -1.54 6.39
N ALA A 151 7.83 -0.80 5.44
CA ALA A 151 7.77 -1.21 4.05
C ALA A 151 9.17 -1.23 3.38
N GLN A 152 10.00 -0.22 3.63
CA GLN A 152 11.39 -0.21 3.17
C GLN A 152 12.18 -1.41 3.71
N GLU A 153 12.03 -1.72 5.00
CA GLU A 153 12.67 -2.90 5.59
C GLU A 153 12.17 -4.19 4.96
N TRP A 154 10.85 -4.31 4.75
CA TRP A 154 10.25 -5.45 4.09
C TRP A 154 10.82 -5.69 2.69
N ALA A 155 10.90 -4.63 1.89
CA ALA A 155 11.47 -4.69 0.54
C ALA A 155 12.96 -5.04 0.54
N ARG A 156 13.76 -4.49 1.46
CA ARG A 156 15.19 -4.84 1.62
C ARG A 156 15.39 -6.33 1.92
N ASN A 157 14.46 -6.94 2.65
CA ASN A 157 14.45 -8.37 2.93
C ASN A 157 13.84 -9.19 1.78
N GLY A 158 13.51 -8.52 0.68
CA GLY A 158 13.07 -9.11 -0.56
C GLY A 158 11.58 -9.42 -0.63
N GLY A 159 10.78 -8.86 0.25
CA GLY A 159 9.34 -8.91 0.16
C GLY A 159 8.78 -7.91 -0.85
N ILE A 160 7.58 -8.15 -1.31
CA ILE A 160 6.80 -7.23 -2.14
C ILE A 160 6.01 -6.31 -1.22
N VAL A 161 5.94 -5.03 -1.57
CA VAL A 161 5.17 -4.02 -0.85
C VAL A 161 3.88 -3.74 -1.60
N SER A 162 2.78 -3.76 -0.89
CA SER A 162 1.47 -3.35 -1.39
C SER A 162 0.88 -2.28 -0.49
N TYR A 163 0.32 -1.25 -1.10
CA TYR A 163 -0.41 -0.21 -0.41
C TYR A 163 -1.79 -0.01 -1.00
N THR A 164 -2.81 -0.09 -0.13
CA THR A 164 -4.15 0.41 -0.40
C THR A 164 -4.25 1.82 0.15
N TRP A 165 -5.11 2.63 -0.41
CA TRP A 165 -5.42 3.93 0.16
C TRP A 165 -6.92 4.08 0.37
N TYR A 166 -7.38 3.73 1.59
CA TYR A 166 -8.70 4.13 2.07
C TYR A 166 -8.64 5.59 2.49
N TRP A 167 -9.26 6.44 1.74
CA TRP A 167 -9.12 7.89 1.84
C TRP A 167 -10.17 8.51 2.76
N TYR A 168 -9.76 8.94 3.93
CA TYR A 168 -10.64 9.77 4.77
C TYR A 168 -11.02 11.04 4.02
N ALA A 169 -12.28 11.48 4.16
CA ALA A 169 -12.72 12.74 3.56
C ALA A 169 -11.74 13.86 3.92
N PRO A 170 -11.23 14.61 2.94
CA PRO A 170 -10.20 15.65 3.18
C PRO A 170 -10.67 16.75 4.12
N ILE A 171 -11.96 17.06 4.07
CA ILE A 171 -12.62 18.11 4.89
C ILE A 171 -13.76 17.46 5.68
N GLY A 172 -14.05 18.03 6.85
CA GLY A 172 -15.14 17.63 7.72
C GLY A 172 -14.76 16.51 8.70
N LYS A 173 -15.66 15.57 8.93
CA LYS A 173 -15.41 14.46 9.86
C LYS A 173 -14.49 13.43 9.21
N THR A 174 -13.60 12.86 10.01
CA THR A 174 -12.67 11.81 9.56
C THR A 174 -13.40 10.48 9.39
N THR A 175 -13.95 10.27 8.22
CA THR A 175 -14.66 9.05 7.79
C THR A 175 -14.45 8.83 6.30
N PHE A 176 -14.61 7.59 5.83
CA PHE A 176 -14.58 7.27 4.39
C PHE A 176 -15.97 7.35 3.75
N TYR A 177 -17.04 7.35 4.57
CA TYR A 177 -18.38 7.09 4.09
C TYR A 177 -19.04 8.33 3.51
N LEU A 178 -19.69 8.14 2.38
CA LEU A 178 -20.44 9.16 1.67
C LEU A 178 -21.54 9.74 2.57
N GLY A 179 -21.64 11.06 2.60
CA GLY A 179 -22.66 11.78 3.36
C GLY A 179 -22.41 11.90 4.88
N GLU A 180 -21.42 11.20 5.43
CA GLU A 180 -21.14 11.24 6.88
C GLU A 180 -20.16 12.36 7.29
N SER A 181 -19.27 12.76 6.39
CA SER A 181 -18.18 13.71 6.67
C SER A 181 -18.66 15.16 6.65
N GLY A 182 -19.68 15.47 5.89
CA GLY A 182 -20.03 16.84 5.49
C GLY A 182 -19.19 17.35 4.31
N PHE A 183 -18.36 16.52 3.71
CA PHE A 183 -17.55 16.83 2.53
C PHE A 183 -18.42 16.86 1.27
N ASP A 184 -18.40 17.99 0.54
CA ASP A 184 -19.17 18.13 -0.71
C ASP A 184 -18.41 17.53 -1.91
N VAL A 185 -18.71 16.27 -2.17
CA VAL A 185 -18.10 15.54 -3.31
C VAL A 185 -18.46 16.15 -4.66
N ASN A 186 -19.54 16.95 -4.77
CA ASN A 186 -19.90 17.60 -6.05
C ASN A 186 -18.90 18.69 -6.45
N SER A 187 -18.22 19.25 -5.47
CA SER A 187 -17.27 20.35 -5.65
C SER A 187 -15.81 19.88 -5.81
N VAL A 188 -15.57 18.56 -5.85
CA VAL A 188 -14.19 18.00 -5.95
C VAL A 188 -13.55 18.23 -7.33
N MET A 189 -14.33 18.11 -8.40
CA MET A 189 -13.81 18.18 -9.76
C MET A 189 -13.64 19.63 -10.23
N SER A 190 -12.63 19.85 -11.06
CA SER A 190 -12.43 21.08 -11.79
C SER A 190 -12.06 20.78 -13.24
N ASP A 191 -12.55 21.61 -14.16
CA ASP A 191 -12.18 21.55 -15.59
C ASP A 191 -10.96 22.43 -15.90
N TYR A 192 -10.27 22.95 -14.87
CA TYR A 192 -9.09 23.78 -15.06
C TYR A 192 -7.96 22.96 -15.72
N GLU A 193 -7.40 23.49 -16.81
CA GLU A 193 -6.39 22.82 -17.59
C GLU A 193 -5.11 22.59 -16.76
N ASP A 194 -4.47 21.44 -16.93
CA ASP A 194 -3.23 21.04 -16.26
C ASP A 194 -3.24 21.03 -14.72
N LEU A 195 -4.43 21.05 -14.09
CA LEU A 195 -4.58 21.04 -12.63
C LEU A 195 -3.76 19.91 -11.97
N ALA A 196 -3.71 18.75 -12.60
CA ALA A 196 -3.00 17.57 -12.07
C ALA A 196 -1.48 17.80 -11.91
N VAL A 197 -0.88 18.69 -12.69
CA VAL A 197 0.58 18.93 -12.67
C VAL A 197 0.99 20.23 -11.99
N MET A 198 0.02 20.96 -11.45
CA MET A 198 0.29 22.18 -10.69
C MET A 198 0.87 21.90 -9.33
N ASN A 199 1.88 22.68 -8.94
CA ASN A 199 2.46 22.62 -7.59
C ASN A 199 1.53 23.28 -6.54
N GLU A 200 1.83 23.03 -5.29
CA GLU A 200 1.05 23.51 -4.14
C GLU A 200 0.84 25.04 -4.14
N GLU A 201 1.88 25.80 -4.54
CA GLU A 201 1.82 27.27 -4.56
C GLU A 201 0.84 27.79 -5.62
N SER A 202 0.88 27.21 -6.82
CA SER A 202 -0.06 27.52 -7.90
C SER A 202 -1.50 27.15 -7.54
N LEU A 203 -1.70 25.98 -6.92
CA LEU A 203 -3.03 25.58 -6.43
C LEU A 203 -3.59 26.52 -5.36
N ALA A 204 -2.74 27.01 -4.45
CA ALA A 204 -3.15 27.98 -3.43
C ALA A 204 -3.59 29.31 -4.04
N LEU A 205 -2.98 29.72 -5.15
CA LEU A 205 -3.43 30.91 -5.89
C LEU A 205 -4.80 30.69 -6.54
N LEU A 206 -5.02 29.53 -7.17
CA LEU A 206 -6.31 29.20 -7.79
C LEU A 206 -7.43 29.14 -6.74
N LEU A 207 -7.14 28.59 -5.55
CA LEU A 207 -8.08 28.61 -4.45
C LEU A 207 -8.41 30.03 -3.99
N LYS A 208 -7.39 30.88 -3.81
CA LYS A 208 -7.55 32.27 -3.41
C LYS A 208 -8.39 33.08 -4.37
N ASP A 209 -8.24 32.79 -5.69
CA ASP A 209 -8.97 33.46 -6.76
C ASP A 209 -10.33 32.79 -7.05
N GLU A 210 -10.78 31.86 -6.19
CA GLU A 210 -12.03 31.09 -6.31
C GLU A 210 -12.17 30.34 -7.65
N THR A 211 -11.05 30.03 -8.31
CA THR A 211 -11.02 29.28 -9.59
C THR A 211 -11.24 27.78 -9.35
N ILE A 212 -10.80 27.29 -8.21
CA ILE A 212 -11.09 25.93 -7.73
C ILE A 212 -11.75 26.02 -6.35
N SER A 213 -12.52 24.98 -6.02
CA SER A 213 -13.17 24.88 -4.70
C SER A 213 -12.19 24.51 -3.59
N GLU A 214 -12.61 24.68 -2.34
CA GLU A 214 -11.89 24.20 -1.17
C GLU A 214 -11.75 22.65 -1.19
N GLU A 215 -12.79 21.96 -1.65
CA GLU A 215 -12.83 20.50 -1.79
C GLU A 215 -11.81 20.02 -2.83
N CYS A 216 -11.76 20.66 -3.99
CA CYS A 216 -10.79 20.36 -5.03
C CYS A 216 -9.36 20.55 -4.52
N TYR A 217 -9.07 21.68 -3.89
CA TYR A 217 -7.77 21.97 -3.30
C TYR A 217 -7.37 20.93 -2.24
N ALA A 218 -8.30 20.57 -1.35
CA ALA A 218 -8.03 19.60 -0.28
C ALA A 218 -7.74 18.20 -0.81
N VAL A 219 -8.45 17.76 -1.85
CA VAL A 219 -8.18 16.49 -2.54
C VAL A 219 -6.78 16.48 -3.14
N LEU A 220 -6.37 17.53 -3.84
CA LEU A 220 -5.03 17.62 -4.44
C LEU A 220 -3.94 17.70 -3.36
N SER A 221 -4.19 18.38 -2.25
CA SER A 221 -3.26 18.47 -1.12
C SER A 221 -3.06 17.10 -0.44
N ASP A 222 -4.11 16.30 -0.30
CA ASP A 222 -4.01 14.94 0.23
C ASP A 222 -3.25 14.01 -0.74
N MET A 223 -3.46 14.15 -2.07
CA MET A 223 -2.66 13.44 -3.07
C MET A 223 -1.17 13.77 -2.92
N ASP A 224 -0.83 15.05 -2.71
CA ASP A 224 0.55 15.48 -2.49
C ASP A 224 1.17 14.87 -1.22
N ALA A 225 0.39 14.82 -0.15
CA ALA A 225 0.84 14.22 1.10
C ALA A 225 1.20 12.74 0.94
N VAL A 226 0.39 11.99 0.20
CA VAL A 226 0.64 10.58 -0.12
C VAL A 226 1.79 10.42 -1.11
N ALA A 227 1.85 11.25 -2.15
CA ALA A 227 2.93 11.22 -3.14
C ALA A 227 4.31 11.43 -2.49
N LYS A 228 4.42 12.35 -1.53
CA LYS A 228 5.65 12.59 -0.76
C LYS A 228 6.12 11.32 -0.03
N GLN A 229 5.21 10.51 0.49
CA GLN A 229 5.55 9.23 1.15
C GLN A 229 5.97 8.16 0.14
N LEU A 230 5.28 8.06 -0.97
CA LEU A 230 5.62 7.13 -2.05
C LEU A 230 6.97 7.51 -2.71
N THR A 231 7.34 8.79 -2.71
CA THR A 231 8.66 9.26 -3.14
C THR A 231 9.77 8.68 -2.26
N VAL A 232 9.56 8.61 -0.94
CA VAL A 232 10.54 7.98 -0.02
C VAL A 232 10.79 6.51 -0.38
N LEU A 233 9.74 5.79 -0.80
CA LEU A 233 9.86 4.41 -1.27
C LEU A 233 10.58 4.35 -2.62
N LYS A 234 10.24 5.23 -3.56
CA LYS A 234 10.93 5.34 -4.86
C LYS A 234 12.43 5.56 -4.67
N ASP A 235 12.81 6.52 -3.86
CA ASP A 235 14.21 6.89 -3.62
C ASP A 235 15.00 5.76 -2.93
N SER A 236 14.29 4.82 -2.32
CA SER A 236 14.86 3.59 -1.73
C SER A 236 14.83 2.38 -2.68
N GLY A 237 14.41 2.55 -3.93
CA GLY A 237 14.31 1.48 -4.93
C GLY A 237 13.17 0.49 -4.64
N VAL A 238 12.12 0.91 -3.94
CA VAL A 238 10.99 0.05 -3.58
C VAL A 238 9.86 0.22 -4.59
N THR A 239 9.54 -0.85 -5.31
CA THR A 239 8.33 -0.91 -6.15
C THR A 239 7.12 -1.25 -5.30
N VAL A 240 6.00 -0.60 -5.57
CA VAL A 240 4.76 -0.71 -4.81
C VAL A 240 3.63 -1.19 -5.71
N LEU A 241 2.91 -2.23 -5.27
CA LEU A 241 1.57 -2.53 -5.76
C LEU A 241 0.63 -1.50 -5.12
N PHE A 242 0.17 -0.54 -5.90
CA PHE A 242 -0.62 0.58 -5.38
C PHE A 242 -2.07 0.46 -5.78
N THR A 243 -2.95 0.33 -4.80
CA THR A 243 -4.40 0.19 -4.96
C THR A 243 -5.09 1.43 -4.37
N PRO A 244 -5.17 2.55 -5.10
CA PRO A 244 -5.97 3.68 -4.64
C PRO A 244 -7.45 3.42 -4.82
N LEU A 245 -8.27 4.13 -4.05
CA LEU A 245 -9.72 4.18 -4.20
C LEU A 245 -10.36 2.78 -4.31
N PRO A 246 -10.13 1.88 -3.33
CA PRO A 246 -10.82 0.59 -3.33
C PRO A 246 -12.33 0.82 -3.30
N THR A 247 -13.08 -0.05 -3.96
CA THR A 247 -14.54 0.05 -4.02
C THR A 247 -15.20 -1.03 -3.17
N ASP A 248 -16.47 -0.85 -2.86
CA ASP A 248 -17.31 -1.90 -2.32
C ASP A 248 -18.62 -2.06 -3.12
N SER A 249 -19.22 -3.24 -3.04
CA SER A 249 -20.47 -3.54 -3.77
C SER A 249 -21.66 -2.67 -3.37
N ALA A 250 -21.57 -1.94 -2.26
CA ALA A 250 -22.63 -1.07 -1.77
C ALA A 250 -22.42 0.41 -2.12
N GLY A 251 -21.28 0.77 -2.75
CA GLY A 251 -20.97 2.15 -3.14
C GLY A 251 -20.95 3.12 -1.96
N ARG A 252 -20.38 2.69 -0.82
CA ARG A 252 -20.48 3.44 0.44
C ARG A 252 -19.43 4.53 0.61
N TYR A 253 -18.34 4.48 -0.14
CA TYR A 253 -17.25 5.43 0.04
C TYR A 253 -17.53 6.75 -0.68
N TRP A 254 -16.97 7.84 -0.19
CA TRP A 254 -17.22 9.16 -0.76
C TRP A 254 -16.72 9.28 -2.22
N TRP A 255 -15.66 8.57 -2.57
CA TRP A 255 -15.12 8.55 -3.95
C TRP A 255 -15.92 7.69 -4.91
N GLU A 256 -16.87 6.87 -4.43
CA GLU A 256 -17.77 6.05 -5.23
C GLU A 256 -19.09 6.74 -5.58
N LYS A 257 -19.22 8.03 -5.27
CA LYS A 257 -20.46 8.77 -5.48
C LYS A 257 -21.02 8.63 -6.90
N ASP A 258 -20.16 8.72 -7.92
CA ASP A 258 -20.48 8.50 -9.31
C ASP A 258 -19.24 8.18 -10.15
N ASN A 259 -19.46 7.58 -11.32
CA ASN A 259 -18.40 7.13 -12.20
C ASN A 259 -17.50 8.27 -12.73
N LYS A 260 -18.05 9.47 -12.91
CA LYS A 260 -17.31 10.63 -13.40
C LYS A 260 -16.31 11.12 -12.35
N THR A 261 -16.77 11.26 -11.12
CA THR A 261 -15.93 11.66 -9.99
C THR A 261 -14.83 10.63 -9.73
N TYR A 262 -15.16 9.34 -9.72
CA TYR A 262 -14.19 8.27 -9.52
C TYR A 262 -13.07 8.30 -10.57
N LYS A 263 -13.43 8.37 -11.86
CA LYS A 263 -12.47 8.44 -12.95
C LYS A 263 -11.60 9.68 -12.88
N TRP A 264 -12.20 10.83 -12.58
CA TRP A 264 -11.46 12.09 -12.43
C TRP A 264 -10.43 12.01 -11.31
N LEU A 265 -10.82 11.49 -10.14
CA LEU A 265 -9.91 11.28 -9.00
C LEU A 265 -8.75 10.37 -9.38
N TRP A 266 -9.03 9.24 -10.00
CA TRP A 266 -8.02 8.27 -10.41
C TRP A 266 -7.05 8.86 -11.43
N GLN A 267 -7.56 9.43 -12.53
CA GLN A 267 -6.76 9.98 -13.61
C GLN A 267 -5.94 11.19 -13.15
N THR A 268 -6.53 12.07 -12.34
CA THR A 268 -5.83 13.21 -11.74
C THR A 268 -4.71 12.73 -10.82
N MET A 269 -4.97 11.76 -9.95
CA MET A 269 -3.98 11.16 -9.07
C MET A 269 -2.84 10.53 -9.86
N HIS A 270 -3.15 9.73 -10.88
CA HIS A 270 -2.16 9.06 -11.71
C HIS A 270 -1.25 10.09 -12.40
N ARG A 271 -1.83 11.09 -13.07
CA ARG A 271 -1.05 12.16 -13.72
C ARG A 271 -0.21 12.94 -12.69
N ARG A 272 -0.78 13.25 -11.55
CA ARG A 272 -0.07 13.99 -10.49
C ARG A 272 1.12 13.21 -9.97
N PHE A 273 0.96 11.92 -9.72
CA PHE A 273 2.02 11.05 -9.22
C PHE A 273 3.10 10.80 -10.27
N ASP A 274 2.72 10.57 -11.52
CA ASP A 274 3.63 10.30 -12.61
C ASP A 274 4.34 11.60 -13.09
N GLU A 275 3.57 12.64 -13.44
CA GLU A 275 4.11 13.82 -14.11
C GLU A 275 4.68 14.87 -13.15
N LEU A 276 4.06 15.11 -11.98
CA LEU A 276 4.53 16.10 -11.02
C LEU A 276 5.58 15.53 -10.03
N TYR A 277 5.34 14.32 -9.52
CA TYR A 277 6.23 13.67 -8.53
C TYR A 277 7.20 12.68 -9.14
N GLY A 278 7.05 12.31 -10.41
CA GLY A 278 7.89 11.33 -11.10
C GLY A 278 7.91 9.97 -10.40
N LEU A 279 6.76 9.48 -9.93
CA LEU A 279 6.64 8.21 -9.20
C LEU A 279 6.68 7.03 -10.17
N SER A 280 7.85 6.72 -10.67
CA SER A 280 8.10 5.62 -11.61
C SER A 280 8.07 4.21 -10.98
N ASN A 281 7.83 4.11 -9.69
CA ASN A 281 7.91 2.88 -8.90
C ASN A 281 6.54 2.25 -8.56
N LEU A 282 5.44 2.75 -9.11
CA LEU A 282 4.10 2.26 -8.79
C LEU A 282 3.57 1.31 -9.87
N LEU A 283 3.06 0.17 -9.48
CA LEU A 283 2.15 -0.65 -10.29
C LEU A 283 0.72 -0.37 -9.83
N TRP A 284 -0.06 0.25 -10.69
CA TRP A 284 -1.43 0.68 -10.40
C TRP A 284 -2.40 -0.49 -10.48
N VAL A 285 -2.97 -0.85 -9.35
CA VAL A 285 -3.90 -1.97 -9.20
C VAL A 285 -5.31 -1.43 -9.06
N TYR A 286 -6.15 -1.74 -10.02
CA TYR A 286 -7.58 -1.43 -9.99
C TYR A 286 -8.34 -2.59 -9.38
N THR A 287 -8.98 -2.36 -8.25
CA THR A 287 -9.88 -3.31 -7.60
C THR A 287 -11.26 -2.68 -7.54
N ALA A 288 -12.13 -3.04 -8.44
CA ALA A 288 -13.52 -2.64 -8.38
C ALA A 288 -14.41 -3.88 -8.45
N ASP A 289 -15.53 -3.81 -7.78
CA ASP A 289 -16.66 -4.66 -8.06
C ASP A 289 -17.25 -4.18 -9.38
N ILE A 290 -16.76 -4.75 -10.39
CA ILE A 290 -16.81 -4.52 -11.80
C ILE A 290 -18.05 -3.78 -12.27
N ASP A 291 -18.04 -2.48 -12.14
CA ASP A 291 -18.74 -1.59 -13.04
C ASP A 291 -17.74 -1.14 -14.12
N PRO A 292 -17.84 -1.62 -15.35
CA PRO A 292 -16.95 -1.17 -16.44
C PRO A 292 -17.01 0.35 -16.65
N GLN A 293 -18.07 0.99 -16.18
CA GLN A 293 -18.21 2.43 -16.25
C GLN A 293 -17.31 3.18 -15.27
N MET A 294 -16.85 2.53 -14.20
CA MET A 294 -15.88 3.10 -13.24
C MET A 294 -14.43 2.91 -13.69
N PHE A 295 -14.16 2.01 -14.63
CA PHE A 295 -12.79 1.74 -15.08
C PHE A 295 -12.12 3.02 -15.60
N PRO A 296 -10.96 3.43 -15.04
CA PRO A 296 -10.36 4.74 -15.33
C PRO A 296 -9.69 4.82 -16.71
N GLY A 297 -9.47 3.70 -17.36
CA GLY A 297 -8.86 3.60 -18.69
C GLY A 297 -7.54 2.82 -18.67
N ASP A 298 -7.20 2.25 -19.84
CA ASP A 298 -6.03 1.39 -20.01
C ASP A 298 -4.71 2.08 -19.64
N ASP A 299 -4.59 3.37 -19.95
CA ASP A 299 -3.38 4.14 -19.70
C ASP A 299 -3.10 4.41 -18.21
N TYR A 300 -4.05 4.09 -17.34
CA TYR A 300 -4.01 4.41 -15.90
C TYR A 300 -3.98 3.18 -15.00
N VAL A 301 -3.99 1.97 -15.56
CA VAL A 301 -4.10 0.71 -14.78
C VAL A 301 -3.11 -0.32 -15.31
N ASP A 302 -2.31 -0.90 -14.42
CA ASP A 302 -1.36 -1.97 -14.77
C ASP A 302 -1.93 -3.37 -14.49
N ILE A 303 -2.68 -3.50 -13.39
CA ILE A 303 -3.21 -4.76 -12.89
C ILE A 303 -4.68 -4.57 -12.53
N ILE A 304 -5.50 -5.55 -12.87
CA ILE A 304 -6.88 -5.64 -12.38
C ILE A 304 -6.90 -6.67 -11.24
N GLY A 305 -7.44 -6.27 -10.10
CA GLY A 305 -7.69 -7.10 -8.94
C GLY A 305 -9.18 -7.32 -8.72
N CYS A 306 -9.50 -8.38 -8.01
CA CYS A 306 -10.86 -8.68 -7.59
C CYS A 306 -10.85 -9.15 -6.13
N ASP A 307 -11.74 -8.60 -5.32
CA ASP A 307 -11.95 -9.08 -3.97
C ASP A 307 -12.82 -10.34 -3.99
N VAL A 308 -12.35 -11.36 -3.29
CA VAL A 308 -13.03 -12.66 -3.19
C VAL A 308 -13.32 -12.93 -1.72
N ASP A 309 -14.58 -13.13 -1.40
CA ASP A 309 -15.05 -13.54 -0.08
C ASP A 309 -15.71 -14.94 -0.13
N ASP A 310 -16.15 -15.44 1.03
CA ASP A 310 -16.79 -16.75 1.14
C ASP A 310 -18.11 -16.86 0.36
N ASN A 311 -18.70 -15.73 -0.07
CA ASN A 311 -19.96 -15.67 -0.82
C ASN A 311 -19.71 -15.45 -2.32
N THR A 312 -18.46 -15.25 -2.73
CA THR A 312 -18.15 -14.95 -4.13
C THR A 312 -18.29 -16.20 -5.00
N ASP A 313 -19.20 -16.13 -5.98
CA ASP A 313 -19.41 -17.22 -6.92
C ASP A 313 -18.23 -17.35 -7.88
N THR A 314 -17.62 -18.54 -7.92
CA THR A 314 -16.49 -18.84 -8.82
C THR A 314 -16.85 -18.73 -10.30
N ALA A 315 -18.11 -18.93 -10.68
CA ALA A 315 -18.58 -18.72 -12.05
C ALA A 315 -18.61 -17.24 -12.41
N HIS A 316 -19.02 -16.39 -11.45
CA HIS A 316 -18.96 -14.94 -11.59
C HIS A 316 -17.51 -14.46 -11.76
N LEU A 317 -16.59 -14.91 -10.91
CA LEU A 317 -15.15 -14.60 -11.04
C LEU A 317 -14.58 -15.00 -12.41
N ALA A 318 -14.93 -16.18 -12.90
CA ALA A 318 -14.46 -16.64 -14.21
C ALA A 318 -15.03 -15.77 -15.35
N ALA A 319 -16.28 -15.35 -15.25
CA ALA A 319 -16.90 -14.45 -16.23
C ALA A 319 -16.26 -13.06 -16.21
N MET A 320 -15.99 -12.53 -15.03
CA MET A 320 -15.28 -11.27 -14.84
C MET A 320 -13.87 -11.32 -15.45
N TYR A 321 -13.11 -12.35 -15.13
CA TYR A 321 -11.78 -12.55 -15.72
C TYR A 321 -11.84 -12.59 -17.25
N ALA A 322 -12.79 -13.36 -17.82
CA ALA A 322 -12.93 -13.47 -19.27
C ALA A 322 -13.35 -12.15 -19.94
N THR A 323 -14.21 -11.36 -19.27
CA THR A 323 -14.74 -10.14 -19.86
C THR A 323 -13.77 -8.96 -19.69
N ASP A 324 -13.23 -8.78 -18.51
CA ASP A 324 -12.48 -7.56 -18.18
C ASP A 324 -10.97 -7.74 -18.32
N ALA A 325 -10.39 -8.75 -17.67
CA ALA A 325 -8.94 -8.92 -17.74
C ALA A 325 -8.47 -9.30 -19.16
N LEU A 326 -9.20 -10.16 -19.85
CA LEU A 326 -8.83 -10.57 -21.21
C LEU A 326 -9.15 -9.48 -22.23
N SER A 327 -10.31 -8.82 -22.12
CA SER A 327 -10.72 -7.76 -23.07
C SER A 327 -9.85 -6.51 -22.93
N LEU A 328 -9.43 -6.17 -21.72
CA LEU A 328 -8.55 -5.04 -21.43
C LEU A 328 -7.07 -5.40 -21.52
N ASN A 329 -6.73 -6.66 -21.87
CA ASN A 329 -5.34 -7.13 -21.92
C ASN A 329 -4.55 -6.92 -20.61
N LYS A 330 -5.25 -6.88 -19.48
CA LYS A 330 -4.66 -6.71 -18.13
C LYS A 330 -4.52 -8.06 -17.43
N ARG A 331 -3.76 -8.08 -16.33
CA ARG A 331 -3.56 -9.27 -15.50
C ARG A 331 -4.38 -9.15 -14.21
N MET A 332 -5.12 -10.18 -13.90
CA MET A 332 -5.83 -10.35 -12.63
C MET A 332 -4.97 -11.07 -11.61
#